data_c4ddfd768979db412dc87e430c78ab3d
#
_entry.id   c4ddfd768979db412dc87e430c78ab3d
#
_cell.length_a   1.000
_cell.length_b   1.000
_cell.length_c   1.000
_cell.angle_alpha   90.00
_cell.angle_beta   90.00
_cell.angle_gamma   90.00
#
_symmetry.space_group_name_H-M   'P 1'
#
loop_
_entity.id
_entity.type
_entity.pdbx_description
1 polymer ?
#
loop_
_entity_poly.entity_id
_entity_poly.type
_entity_poly.pdbx_seq_one_letter_code
_entity_poly.pdbx_strand_id
1 'polypeptide(L)'
;MTDFVNCYENATRAEAYAKLEFANTYHLAFRDLPEILHTHVNGSAALDFGCGTGRSTRLLRQLGFEVAGVDISAEMIARARAIDPQGDYRLIPDDDMSALPRAGFSLIQSAFTFDNIPGAETKIRLFRSLRELLRPDGILVNTVSTPEIYVNEWASFSTEDFPENQNAKPGDPVKIITTDFEDRSPAADILWPHASYLEVYDRSGLEVLEVRKPLARGDEPYPWISETRIAPWVIYVLRPQK
;
A
#
# COMPACT_ATOMS: atom_id res chain seq x y z
N MET A 1 21.01 13.99 3.86
CA MET A 1 20.43 12.63 3.73
C MET A 1 19.75 12.36 5.05
N THR A 2 18.45 12.41 5.09
CA THR A 2 17.67 11.92 6.22
C THR A 2 17.72 10.40 6.13
N ASP A 3 18.37 9.75 7.12
CA ASP A 3 18.36 8.30 7.21
C ASP A 3 16.90 7.85 7.32
N PHE A 4 16.40 7.28 6.23
CA PHE A 4 15.10 6.61 6.21
C PHE A 4 15.23 5.38 7.09
N VAL A 5 14.64 5.44 8.28
CA VAL A 5 14.55 4.29 9.18
C VAL A 5 13.28 3.53 8.80
N ASN A 6 13.43 2.36 8.20
CA ASN A 6 12.33 1.45 7.97
C ASN A 6 11.77 0.98 9.32
N CYS A 7 10.65 1.55 9.75
CA CYS A 7 10.03 1.23 11.04
C CYS A 7 9.55 -0.23 11.16
N TYR A 8 9.59 -0.99 10.07
CA TYR A 8 9.18 -2.40 10.00
C TYR A 8 10.35 -3.40 10.17
N GLU A 9 11.57 -2.94 10.44
CA GLU A 9 12.70 -3.82 10.81
C GLU A 9 12.62 -4.30 12.27
N ASN A 10 11.68 -3.78 13.07
CA ASN A 10 11.48 -4.20 14.45
C ASN A 10 10.60 -5.45 14.50
N ALA A 11 11.14 -6.54 15.08
CA ALA A 11 10.46 -7.84 15.20
C ALA A 11 9.09 -7.76 15.93
N THR A 12 8.97 -6.93 16.96
CA THR A 12 7.73 -6.74 17.73
C THR A 12 6.66 -6.08 16.85
N ARG A 13 7.05 -5.09 16.04
CA ARG A 13 6.14 -4.40 15.13
C ARG A 13 5.70 -5.30 13.98
N ALA A 14 6.62 -6.07 13.41
CA ALA A 14 6.30 -7.06 12.39
C ALA A 14 5.31 -8.12 12.93
N GLU A 15 5.44 -8.53 14.19
CA GLU A 15 4.49 -9.43 14.84
C GLU A 15 3.10 -8.81 15.03
N ALA A 16 3.02 -7.56 15.43
CA ALA A 16 1.76 -6.83 15.54
C ALA A 16 1.07 -6.71 14.17
N TYR A 17 1.84 -6.31 13.15
CA TYR A 17 1.35 -6.23 11.77
C TYR A 17 0.88 -7.57 11.19
N ALA A 18 1.50 -8.68 11.60
CA ALA A 18 1.10 -10.02 11.17
C ALA A 18 -0.31 -10.42 11.64
N LYS A 19 -0.82 -9.78 12.68
CA LYS A 19 -2.16 -10.00 13.24
C LYS A 19 -3.22 -9.11 12.59
N LEU A 20 -2.83 -8.11 11.79
CA LEU A 20 -3.79 -7.24 11.10
C LEU A 20 -4.53 -8.02 10.03
N GLU A 21 -5.86 -7.93 10.11
CA GLU A 21 -6.79 -8.41 9.12
C GLU A 21 -7.37 -7.23 8.32
N PHE A 22 -8.44 -7.47 7.57
CA PHE A 22 -9.14 -6.46 6.77
C PHE A 22 -10.31 -5.83 7.54
N ALA A 23 -10.20 -5.68 8.86
CA ALA A 23 -11.23 -5.10 9.70
C ALA A 23 -11.09 -3.57 9.82
N ASN A 24 -12.12 -2.92 10.33
CA ASN A 24 -12.15 -1.50 10.64
C ASN A 24 -11.73 -0.63 9.42
N THR A 25 -10.94 0.40 9.62
CA THR A 25 -10.50 1.32 8.55
C THR A 25 -9.83 0.61 7.38
N TYR A 26 -9.11 -0.50 7.63
CA TYR A 26 -8.47 -1.32 6.57
C TYR A 26 -9.48 -2.00 5.65
N HIS A 27 -10.73 -2.25 6.09
CA HIS A 27 -11.78 -2.80 5.25
C HIS A 27 -11.98 -1.98 3.97
N LEU A 28 -11.94 -0.66 4.10
CA LEU A 28 -12.17 0.24 2.97
C LEU A 28 -11.06 0.20 1.92
N ALA A 29 -9.83 -0.14 2.32
CA ALA A 29 -8.72 -0.26 1.37
C ALA A 29 -8.84 -1.47 0.44
N PHE A 30 -9.58 -2.51 0.85
CA PHE A 30 -9.63 -3.80 0.15
C PHE A 30 -11.04 -4.21 -0.31
N ARG A 31 -12.10 -3.60 0.26
CA ARG A 31 -13.50 -3.93 -0.05
C ARG A 31 -13.82 -3.90 -1.54
N ASP A 32 -13.35 -2.88 -2.22
CA ASP A 32 -13.68 -2.65 -3.63
C ASP A 32 -12.66 -3.31 -4.59
N LEU A 33 -11.59 -3.91 -4.05
CA LEU A 33 -10.52 -4.50 -4.84
C LEU A 33 -10.99 -5.62 -5.78
N PRO A 34 -11.87 -6.57 -5.36
CA PRO A 34 -12.35 -7.63 -6.26
C PRO A 34 -13.06 -7.07 -7.51
N GLU A 35 -13.86 -6.02 -7.36
CA GLU A 35 -14.54 -5.36 -8.48
C GLU A 35 -13.55 -4.65 -9.40
N ILE A 36 -12.58 -3.92 -8.83
CA ILE A 36 -11.51 -3.25 -9.59
C ILE A 36 -10.74 -4.28 -10.43
N LEU A 37 -10.31 -5.38 -9.81
CA LEU A 37 -9.53 -6.41 -10.49
C LEU A 37 -10.34 -7.11 -11.59
N HIS A 38 -11.60 -7.42 -11.32
CA HIS A 38 -12.50 -8.01 -12.32
C HIS A 38 -12.71 -7.09 -13.54
N THR A 39 -12.78 -5.78 -13.30
CA THR A 39 -13.04 -4.79 -14.35
C THR A 39 -11.82 -4.52 -15.23
N HIS A 40 -10.63 -4.47 -14.63
CA HIS A 40 -9.45 -3.92 -15.30
C HIS A 40 -8.37 -4.95 -15.65
N VAL A 41 -8.32 -6.10 -14.97
CA VAL A 41 -7.18 -7.02 -15.10
C VAL A 41 -7.51 -8.22 -15.99
N ASN A 42 -6.66 -8.45 -16.99
CA ASN A 42 -6.69 -9.64 -17.84
C ASN A 42 -5.48 -10.53 -17.54
N GLY A 43 -5.73 -11.74 -17.03
CA GLY A 43 -4.69 -12.73 -16.69
C GLY A 43 -4.53 -12.91 -15.20
N SER A 44 -3.66 -13.85 -14.81
CA SER A 44 -3.53 -14.32 -13.42
C SER A 44 -2.20 -14.00 -12.77
N ALA A 45 -1.16 -13.62 -13.54
CA ALA A 45 0.16 -13.34 -12.97
C ALA A 45 0.16 -11.99 -12.25
N ALA A 46 0.43 -12.00 -10.95
CA ALA A 46 0.41 -10.81 -10.10
C ALA A 46 1.70 -10.63 -9.28
N LEU A 47 2.06 -9.39 -9.04
CA LEU A 47 3.09 -8.97 -8.10
C LEU A 47 2.44 -8.16 -6.97
N ASP A 48 2.75 -8.49 -5.72
CA ASP A 48 2.40 -7.70 -4.55
C ASP A 48 3.67 -6.97 -4.08
N PHE A 49 3.79 -5.69 -4.41
CA PHE A 49 4.96 -4.86 -4.12
C PHE A 49 4.86 -4.22 -2.73
N GLY A 50 5.82 -4.50 -1.87
CA GLY A 50 5.78 -4.14 -0.45
C GLY A 50 4.78 -5.02 0.30
N CYS A 51 4.85 -6.34 0.09
CA CYS A 51 3.86 -7.29 0.58
C CYS A 51 3.82 -7.42 2.11
N GLY A 52 4.82 -6.91 2.82
CA GLY A 52 4.93 -7.04 4.26
C GLY A 52 4.82 -8.50 4.72
N THR A 53 3.92 -8.78 5.65
CA THR A 53 3.63 -10.14 6.16
C THR A 53 2.72 -10.96 5.24
N GLY A 54 2.47 -10.50 4.00
CA GLY A 54 1.76 -11.24 2.95
C GLY A 54 0.23 -11.18 3.03
N ARG A 55 -0.36 -10.23 3.75
CA ARG A 55 -1.82 -10.10 3.88
C ARG A 55 -2.49 -9.88 2.53
N SER A 56 -2.03 -8.89 1.77
CA SER A 56 -2.50 -8.58 0.41
C SER A 56 -2.18 -9.71 -0.57
N THR A 57 -1.00 -10.34 -0.46
CA THR A 57 -0.60 -11.50 -1.28
C THR A 57 -1.60 -12.64 -1.14
N ARG A 58 -1.97 -13.00 0.11
CA ARG A 58 -2.95 -14.06 0.38
C ARG A 58 -4.34 -13.71 -0.16
N LEU A 59 -4.76 -12.45 -0.05
CA LEU A 59 -6.03 -11.99 -0.63
C LEU A 59 -6.03 -12.14 -2.15
N LEU A 60 -4.98 -11.70 -2.84
CA LEU A 60 -4.89 -11.85 -4.29
C LEU A 60 -4.92 -13.32 -4.72
N ARG A 61 -4.26 -14.23 -3.97
CA ARG A 61 -4.36 -15.67 -4.23
C ARG A 61 -5.78 -16.20 -4.06
N GLN A 62 -6.51 -15.74 -3.02
CA GLN A 62 -7.93 -16.10 -2.83
C GLN A 62 -8.80 -15.60 -3.98
N LEU A 63 -8.43 -14.49 -4.61
CA LEU A 63 -9.09 -13.94 -5.80
C LEU A 63 -8.68 -14.64 -7.11
N GLY A 64 -7.82 -15.67 -7.04
CA GLY A 64 -7.46 -16.51 -8.19
C GLY A 64 -6.18 -16.11 -8.91
N PHE A 65 -5.36 -15.22 -8.35
CA PHE A 65 -4.10 -14.82 -8.96
C PHE A 65 -2.93 -15.74 -8.56
N GLU A 66 -1.98 -15.88 -9.45
CA GLU A 66 -0.65 -16.45 -9.19
C GLU A 66 0.26 -15.31 -8.74
N VAL A 67 0.52 -15.21 -7.43
CA VAL A 67 1.12 -14.01 -6.82
C VAL A 67 2.53 -14.28 -6.32
N ALA A 68 3.47 -13.41 -6.71
CA ALA A 68 4.74 -13.23 -6.02
C ALA A 68 4.64 -11.99 -5.11
N GLY A 69 4.90 -12.15 -3.80
CA GLY A 69 5.02 -11.04 -2.87
C GLY A 69 6.49 -10.63 -2.72
N VAL A 70 6.78 -9.34 -2.80
CA VAL A 70 8.14 -8.83 -2.62
C VAL A 70 8.18 -7.74 -1.53
N ASP A 71 9.25 -7.74 -0.75
CA ASP A 71 9.50 -6.72 0.28
C ASP A 71 11.00 -6.51 0.48
N ILE A 72 11.39 -5.33 0.98
CA ILE A 72 12.79 -4.99 1.32
C ILE A 72 13.16 -5.48 2.73
N SER A 73 12.18 -5.80 3.59
CA SER A 73 12.38 -6.23 4.96
C SER A 73 12.51 -7.76 5.05
N ALA A 74 13.69 -8.23 5.45
CA ALA A 74 13.92 -9.64 5.69
C ALA A 74 13.01 -10.21 6.79
N GLU A 75 12.70 -9.41 7.83
CA GLU A 75 11.81 -9.79 8.92
C GLU A 75 10.37 -9.99 8.42
N MET A 76 9.85 -9.06 7.58
CA MET A 76 8.53 -9.19 6.98
C MET A 76 8.43 -10.43 6.11
N ILE A 77 9.41 -10.68 5.25
CA ILE A 77 9.44 -11.89 4.40
C ILE A 77 9.52 -13.17 5.23
N ALA A 78 10.33 -13.20 6.29
CA ALA A 78 10.39 -14.37 7.18
C ALA A 78 9.01 -14.67 7.81
N ARG A 79 8.30 -13.64 8.26
CA ARG A 79 6.95 -13.77 8.81
C ARG A 79 5.91 -14.17 7.76
N ALA A 80 5.96 -13.58 6.56
CA ALA A 80 5.07 -13.96 5.47
C ALA A 80 5.20 -15.46 5.16
N ARG A 81 6.43 -15.98 5.06
CA ARG A 81 6.71 -17.41 4.85
C ARG A 81 6.28 -18.30 6.00
N ALA A 82 6.37 -17.80 7.24
CA ALA A 82 5.91 -18.55 8.41
C ALA A 82 4.37 -18.68 8.45
N ILE A 83 3.65 -17.62 8.03
CA ILE A 83 2.18 -17.59 7.99
C ILE A 83 1.65 -18.39 6.80
N ASP A 84 2.30 -18.26 5.64
CA ASP A 84 1.90 -18.91 4.37
C ASP A 84 3.11 -19.60 3.73
N PRO A 85 3.47 -20.82 4.19
CA PRO A 85 4.64 -21.56 3.67
C PRO A 85 4.54 -21.95 2.20
N GLN A 86 3.36 -21.91 1.60
CA GLN A 86 3.12 -22.21 0.19
C GLN A 86 3.13 -20.97 -0.71
N GLY A 87 3.28 -19.79 -0.12
CA GLY A 87 3.35 -18.52 -0.86
C GLY A 87 4.73 -18.29 -1.47
N ASP A 88 4.77 -17.56 -2.57
CA ASP A 88 6.01 -17.10 -3.19
C ASP A 88 6.35 -15.70 -2.62
N TYR A 89 7.23 -15.67 -1.63
CA TYR A 89 7.69 -14.44 -0.96
C TYR A 89 9.18 -14.24 -1.19
N ARG A 90 9.57 -13.08 -1.71
CA ARG A 90 10.96 -12.80 -2.09
C ARG A 90 11.46 -11.52 -1.46
N LEU A 91 12.65 -11.56 -0.89
CA LEU A 91 13.37 -10.38 -0.46
C LEU A 91 13.98 -9.67 -1.68
N ILE A 92 13.74 -8.36 -1.80
CA ILE A 92 14.33 -7.50 -2.83
C ILE A 92 15.17 -6.42 -2.13
N PRO A 93 16.43 -6.70 -1.80
CA PRO A 93 17.28 -5.72 -1.12
C PRO A 93 17.45 -4.48 -2.00
N ASP A 94 17.45 -3.32 -1.38
CA ASP A 94 17.65 -2.02 -2.07
C ASP A 94 16.71 -1.77 -3.26
N ASP A 95 15.48 -2.31 -3.23
CA ASP A 95 14.52 -2.25 -4.34
C ASP A 95 15.02 -2.88 -5.65
N ASP A 96 15.95 -3.83 -5.58
CA ASP A 96 16.46 -4.54 -6.76
C ASP A 96 15.44 -5.54 -7.30
N MET A 97 14.73 -5.12 -8.33
CA MET A 97 13.73 -5.93 -9.03
C MET A 97 14.29 -6.68 -10.25
N SER A 98 15.61 -6.70 -10.44
CA SER A 98 16.25 -7.29 -11.63
C SER A 98 15.98 -8.79 -11.81
N ALA A 99 15.71 -9.52 -10.71
CA ALA A 99 15.35 -10.93 -10.73
C ALA A 99 13.88 -11.20 -11.10
N LEU A 100 13.04 -10.15 -11.22
CA LEU A 100 11.63 -10.28 -11.60
C LEU A 100 11.47 -10.24 -13.14
N PRO A 101 10.49 -10.98 -13.69
CA PRO A 101 10.32 -11.02 -15.14
C PRO A 101 9.80 -9.70 -15.70
N ARG A 102 10.51 -9.11 -16.66
CA ARG A 102 10.02 -7.95 -17.42
C ARG A 102 8.78 -8.32 -18.22
N ALA A 103 7.80 -7.41 -18.28
CA ALA A 103 6.52 -7.64 -18.94
C ALA A 103 5.85 -8.97 -18.54
N GLY A 104 6.05 -9.39 -17.29
CA GLY A 104 5.58 -10.68 -16.78
C GLY A 104 4.22 -10.61 -16.08
N PHE A 105 3.85 -9.45 -15.53
CA PHE A 105 2.70 -9.34 -14.65
C PHE A 105 1.49 -8.68 -15.33
N SER A 106 0.33 -9.30 -15.15
CA SER A 106 -0.98 -8.72 -15.54
C SER A 106 -1.46 -7.71 -14.49
N LEU A 107 -1.06 -7.92 -13.24
CA LEU A 107 -1.38 -7.08 -12.09
C LEU A 107 -0.11 -6.79 -11.28
N ILE A 108 0.09 -5.54 -10.91
CA ILE A 108 0.94 -5.19 -9.78
C ILE A 108 0.07 -4.46 -8.76
N GLN A 109 0.07 -4.96 -7.53
CA GLN A 109 -0.58 -4.28 -6.42
C GLN A 109 0.47 -3.73 -5.47
N SER A 110 0.21 -2.55 -4.92
CA SER A 110 0.93 -1.98 -3.78
C SER A 110 -0.08 -1.38 -2.81
N ALA A 111 0.01 -1.75 -1.55
CA ALA A 111 -0.87 -1.24 -0.51
C ALA A 111 -0.06 -0.64 0.63
N PHE A 112 -0.19 0.67 0.84
CA PHE A 112 0.45 1.49 1.89
C PHE A 112 1.98 1.62 1.77
N THR A 113 2.62 0.92 0.83
CA THR A 113 4.09 0.93 0.67
C THR A 113 4.61 2.31 0.31
N PHE A 114 3.91 3.02 -0.58
CA PHE A 114 4.35 4.34 -1.03
C PHE A 114 4.13 5.46 -0.02
N ASP A 115 3.39 5.22 1.06
CA ASP A 115 3.24 6.17 2.16
C ASP A 115 4.56 6.36 2.92
N ASN A 116 5.40 5.33 2.96
CA ASN A 116 6.68 5.33 3.67
C ASN A 116 7.87 5.78 2.83
N ILE A 117 7.74 5.88 1.51
CA ILE A 117 8.85 6.17 0.61
C ILE A 117 9.03 7.69 0.47
N PRO A 118 10.18 8.27 0.86
CA PRO A 118 10.40 9.70 0.76
C PRO A 118 10.79 10.12 -0.66
N GLY A 119 10.41 11.34 -1.03
CA GLY A 119 10.87 12.04 -2.22
C GLY A 119 10.23 11.59 -3.53
N ALA A 120 9.95 12.56 -4.39
CA ALA A 120 9.34 12.34 -5.70
C ALA A 120 10.19 11.47 -6.62
N GLU A 121 11.51 11.74 -6.69
CA GLU A 121 12.41 11.04 -7.61
C GLU A 121 12.53 9.54 -7.26
N THR A 122 12.52 9.21 -5.98
CA THR A 122 12.51 7.79 -5.54
C THR A 122 11.21 7.09 -5.97
N LYS A 123 10.06 7.75 -5.72
CA LYS A 123 8.76 7.21 -6.16
C LYS A 123 8.72 7.03 -7.68
N ILE A 124 9.18 8.02 -8.46
CA ILE A 124 9.22 7.97 -9.93
C ILE A 124 10.11 6.82 -10.42
N ARG A 125 11.28 6.65 -9.83
CA ARG A 125 12.18 5.54 -10.17
C ARG A 125 11.52 4.19 -9.94
N LEU A 126 10.88 4.01 -8.78
CA LEU A 126 10.19 2.77 -8.43
C LEU A 126 9.01 2.50 -9.36
N PHE A 127 8.14 3.49 -9.61
CA PHE A 127 7.01 3.31 -10.54
C PHE A 127 7.47 3.02 -11.97
N ARG A 128 8.60 3.57 -12.43
CA ARG A 128 9.21 3.20 -13.73
C ARG A 128 9.63 1.73 -13.74
N SER A 129 10.30 1.27 -12.68
CA SER A 129 10.68 -0.14 -12.57
C SER A 129 9.45 -1.05 -12.54
N LEU A 130 8.42 -0.72 -11.76
CA LEU A 130 7.17 -1.48 -11.73
C LEU A 130 6.47 -1.50 -13.10
N ARG A 131 6.45 -0.35 -13.82
CA ARG A 131 5.91 -0.28 -15.19
C ARG A 131 6.61 -1.24 -16.14
N GLU A 132 7.95 -1.39 -16.03
CA GLU A 132 8.72 -2.32 -16.87
C GLU A 132 8.41 -3.80 -16.59
N LEU A 133 7.91 -4.12 -15.39
CA LEU A 133 7.47 -5.46 -15.02
C LEU A 133 6.05 -5.77 -15.49
N LEU A 134 5.22 -4.75 -15.74
CA LEU A 134 3.87 -4.91 -16.26
C LEU A 134 3.89 -5.36 -17.73
N ARG A 135 2.94 -6.20 -18.08
CA ARG A 135 2.56 -6.47 -19.47
C ARG A 135 2.10 -5.16 -20.13
N PRO A 136 2.10 -5.06 -21.46
CA PRO A 136 1.61 -3.85 -22.15
C PRO A 136 0.16 -3.47 -21.81
N ASP A 137 -0.67 -4.46 -21.49
CA ASP A 137 -2.06 -4.32 -21.03
C ASP A 137 -2.22 -4.54 -19.52
N GLY A 138 -1.10 -4.62 -18.79
CA GLY A 138 -1.08 -4.85 -17.35
C GLY A 138 -1.56 -3.63 -16.56
N ILE A 139 -2.04 -3.90 -15.35
CA ILE A 139 -2.62 -2.92 -14.43
C ILE A 139 -1.78 -2.82 -13.16
N LEU A 140 -1.55 -1.59 -12.70
CA LEU A 140 -1.00 -1.32 -11.38
C LEU A 140 -2.10 -0.71 -10.50
N VAL A 141 -2.38 -1.34 -9.36
CA VAL A 141 -3.28 -0.83 -8.33
C VAL A 141 -2.43 -0.33 -7.16
N ASN A 142 -2.48 0.98 -6.90
CA ASN A 142 -1.76 1.59 -5.78
C ASN A 142 -2.75 2.17 -4.78
N THR A 143 -2.77 1.60 -3.57
CA THR A 143 -3.58 2.09 -2.45
C THR A 143 -2.68 2.81 -1.47
N VAL A 144 -3.00 4.07 -1.18
CA VAL A 144 -2.24 4.94 -0.28
C VAL A 144 -3.15 5.75 0.63
N SER A 145 -2.58 6.32 1.65
CA SER A 145 -3.22 7.23 2.59
C SER A 145 -3.64 8.52 1.92
N THR A 146 -4.83 9.03 2.27
CA THR A 146 -5.19 10.42 1.97
C THR A 146 -4.52 11.35 3.00
N PRO A 147 -4.28 12.64 2.69
CA PRO A 147 -3.80 13.60 3.70
C PRO A 147 -4.70 13.68 4.94
N GLU A 148 -5.99 13.47 4.75
CA GLU A 148 -7.01 13.52 5.79
C GLU A 148 -6.83 12.44 6.87
N ILE A 149 -6.13 11.33 6.56
CA ILE A 149 -5.90 10.25 7.54
C ILE A 149 -5.03 10.73 8.72
N TYR A 150 -4.14 11.69 8.47
CA TYR A 150 -3.19 12.17 9.47
C TYR A 150 -3.72 13.29 10.37
N VAL A 151 -4.96 13.76 10.14
CA VAL A 151 -5.56 14.89 10.85
C VAL A 151 -6.97 14.60 11.38
N ASN A 152 -7.43 13.37 11.29
CA ASN A 152 -8.71 12.91 11.81
C ASN A 152 -8.52 11.62 12.61
N GLU A 153 -9.52 11.27 13.42
CA GLU A 153 -9.60 10.01 14.15
C GLU A 153 -10.37 8.96 13.35
N TRP A 154 -9.96 7.69 13.47
CA TRP A 154 -10.45 6.56 12.69
C TRP A 154 -10.67 5.32 13.55
N ALA A 155 -11.45 4.38 13.08
CA ALA A 155 -11.66 3.12 13.79
C ALA A 155 -10.35 2.34 14.06
N SER A 156 -9.36 2.46 13.15
CA SER A 156 -8.05 1.79 13.26
C SER A 156 -6.90 2.71 13.65
N PHE A 157 -7.11 4.04 13.71
CA PHE A 157 -6.00 4.97 13.88
C PHE A 157 -6.35 6.16 14.77
N SER A 158 -5.34 6.64 15.51
CA SER A 158 -5.41 7.90 16.24
C SER A 158 -4.28 8.84 15.82
N THR A 159 -4.65 10.12 15.70
CA THR A 159 -3.75 11.24 15.39
C THR A 159 -3.69 12.26 16.51
N GLU A 160 -4.39 12.02 17.62
CA GLU A 160 -4.54 12.95 18.75
C GLU A 160 -3.20 13.44 19.31
N ASP A 161 -2.19 12.55 19.32
CA ASP A 161 -0.84 12.85 19.84
C ASP A 161 0.03 13.67 18.85
N PHE A 162 -0.47 13.95 17.62
CA PHE A 162 0.32 14.58 16.55
C PHE A 162 -0.37 15.81 15.94
N PRO A 163 -0.72 16.85 16.72
CA PRO A 163 -1.38 18.04 16.20
C PRO A 163 -0.55 18.79 15.14
N GLU A 164 0.78 18.58 15.12
CA GLU A 164 1.69 19.13 14.12
C GLU A 164 1.41 18.65 12.70
N ASN A 165 0.78 17.48 12.51
CA ASN A 165 0.40 16.96 11.19
C ASN A 165 -0.47 17.94 10.40
N GLN A 166 -1.27 18.79 11.09
CA GLN A 166 -2.13 19.78 10.45
C GLN A 166 -1.34 20.86 9.67
N ASN A 167 -0.07 21.05 9.99
CA ASN A 167 0.80 22.02 9.35
C ASN A 167 1.76 21.40 8.33
N ALA A 168 1.70 20.07 8.16
CA ALA A 168 2.59 19.33 7.27
C ALA A 168 2.34 19.71 5.79
N LYS A 169 3.41 19.79 5.04
CA LYS A 169 3.44 20.07 3.60
C LYS A 169 3.77 18.80 2.82
N PRO A 170 3.49 18.76 1.51
CA PRO A 170 3.90 17.63 0.67
C PRO A 170 5.39 17.30 0.84
N GLY A 171 5.68 16.06 1.20
CA GLY A 171 7.04 15.56 1.46
C GLY A 171 7.47 15.60 2.93
N ASP A 172 6.70 16.24 3.81
CA ASP A 172 7.00 16.26 5.25
C ASP A 172 6.63 14.91 5.90
N PRO A 173 7.36 14.51 6.95
CA PRO A 173 6.99 13.36 7.76
C PRO A 173 5.73 13.66 8.58
N VAL A 174 4.84 12.68 8.66
CA VAL A 174 3.63 12.68 9.47
C VAL A 174 3.56 11.40 10.30
N LYS A 175 2.80 11.43 11.40
CA LYS A 175 2.72 10.29 12.32
C LYS A 175 1.28 9.89 12.59
N ILE A 176 1.08 8.60 12.84
CA ILE A 176 -0.20 8.03 13.19
C ILE A 176 0.00 6.82 14.09
N ILE A 177 -0.89 6.58 15.03
CA ILE A 177 -0.89 5.38 15.88
C ILE A 177 -1.97 4.43 15.39
N THR A 178 -1.59 3.17 15.12
CA THR A 178 -2.55 2.09 14.86
C THR A 178 -3.16 1.62 16.18
N THR A 179 -4.50 1.59 16.25
CA THR A 179 -5.24 1.25 17.47
C THR A 179 -5.70 -0.21 17.52
N ASP A 180 -5.56 -0.95 16.43
CA ASP A 180 -5.99 -2.35 16.30
C ASP A 180 -5.09 -3.36 17.03
N PHE A 181 -3.97 -2.92 17.62
CA PHE A 181 -3.08 -3.77 18.41
C PHE A 181 -2.46 -3.01 19.59
N GLU A 182 -1.80 -3.74 20.50
CA GLU A 182 -1.29 -3.19 21.77
C GLU A 182 -0.09 -2.24 21.58
N ASP A 183 0.72 -2.45 20.53
CA ASP A 183 1.86 -1.58 20.22
C ASP A 183 1.37 -0.20 19.76
N ARG A 184 1.54 0.79 20.63
CA ARG A 184 1.19 2.19 20.38
C ARG A 184 2.33 3.00 19.79
N SER A 185 3.39 2.35 19.32
CA SER A 185 4.48 3.05 18.64
C SER A 185 3.96 3.72 17.36
N PRO A 186 4.24 5.00 17.13
CA PRO A 186 3.76 5.70 15.96
C PRO A 186 4.34 5.11 14.66
N ALA A 187 3.51 5.00 13.64
CA ALA A 187 3.97 4.88 12.27
C ALA A 187 4.40 6.26 11.77
N ALA A 188 5.51 6.30 11.05
CA ALA A 188 5.98 7.50 10.38
C ALA A 188 5.79 7.31 8.87
N ASP A 189 4.99 8.16 8.28
CA ASP A 189 4.70 8.20 6.85
C ASP A 189 5.17 9.54 6.27
N ILE A 190 5.11 9.67 4.96
CA ILE A 190 5.42 10.91 4.25
C ILE A 190 4.12 11.45 3.65
N LEU A 191 3.74 12.65 4.02
CA LEU A 191 2.55 13.30 3.47
C LEU A 191 2.69 13.47 1.95
N TRP A 192 1.81 12.81 1.17
CA TRP A 192 1.86 12.86 -0.28
C TRP A 192 0.47 13.07 -0.86
N PRO A 193 0.07 14.33 -1.19
CA PRO A 193 -1.26 14.64 -1.69
C PRO A 193 -1.54 14.06 -3.08
N HIS A 194 -2.82 13.97 -3.42
CA HIS A 194 -3.31 13.48 -4.71
C HIS A 194 -2.60 14.11 -5.92
N ALA A 195 -2.47 15.45 -5.95
CA ALA A 195 -1.79 16.14 -7.06
C ALA A 195 -0.33 15.70 -7.24
N SER A 196 0.38 15.46 -6.11
CA SER A 196 1.76 14.98 -6.14
C SER A 196 1.87 13.54 -6.64
N TYR A 197 0.88 12.68 -6.34
CA TYR A 197 0.83 11.32 -6.93
C TYR A 197 0.56 11.37 -8.44
N LEU A 198 -0.35 12.23 -8.91
CA LEU A 198 -0.62 12.39 -10.35
C LEU A 198 0.63 12.79 -11.12
N GLU A 199 1.42 13.74 -10.60
CA GLU A 199 2.71 14.13 -11.18
C GLU A 199 3.71 12.97 -11.23
N VAL A 200 3.81 12.20 -10.13
CA VAL A 200 4.69 11.02 -10.06
C VAL A 200 4.29 9.98 -11.11
N TYR A 201 3.01 9.68 -11.27
CA TYR A 201 2.54 8.70 -12.24
C TYR A 201 2.84 9.15 -13.68
N ASP A 202 2.51 10.39 -14.03
CA ASP A 202 2.77 10.96 -15.36
C ASP A 202 4.26 10.88 -15.69
N ARG A 203 5.14 11.34 -14.80
CA ARG A 203 6.60 11.29 -14.96
C ARG A 203 7.16 9.88 -15.00
N SER A 204 6.40 8.89 -14.51
CA SER A 204 6.76 7.46 -14.56
C SER A 204 6.27 6.76 -15.83
N GLY A 205 5.50 7.45 -16.68
CA GLY A 205 4.88 6.89 -17.87
C GLY A 205 3.70 5.96 -17.53
N LEU A 206 2.97 6.30 -16.46
CA LEU A 206 1.73 5.63 -16.06
C LEU A 206 0.54 6.57 -16.25
N GLU A 207 -0.55 6.05 -16.78
CA GLU A 207 -1.83 6.74 -16.96
C GLU A 207 -2.82 6.29 -15.89
N VAL A 208 -3.51 7.24 -15.27
CA VAL A 208 -4.57 6.96 -14.30
C VAL A 208 -5.87 6.62 -15.05
N LEU A 209 -6.36 5.40 -14.87
CA LEU A 209 -7.65 4.94 -15.43
C LEU A 209 -8.81 5.24 -14.50
N GLU A 210 -8.61 5.04 -13.20
CA GLU A 210 -9.64 5.20 -12.18
C GLU A 210 -9.02 5.66 -10.86
N VAL A 211 -9.78 6.45 -10.11
CA VAL A 211 -9.45 6.86 -8.73
C VAL A 211 -10.66 6.57 -7.85
N ARG A 212 -10.48 5.76 -6.82
CA ARG A 212 -11.50 5.52 -5.80
C ARG A 212 -11.08 6.10 -4.46
N LYS A 213 -12.04 6.69 -3.76
CA LYS A 213 -11.93 7.15 -2.38
C LYS A 213 -13.08 6.52 -1.58
N PRO A 214 -12.93 5.28 -1.12
CA PRO A 214 -14.02 4.53 -0.50
C PRO A 214 -14.41 5.12 0.84
N LEU A 215 -15.73 5.32 1.01
CA LEU A 215 -16.35 5.68 2.29
C LEU A 215 -17.03 4.45 2.90
N ALA A 216 -17.12 4.40 4.21
CA ALA A 216 -17.95 3.43 4.90
C ALA A 216 -19.43 3.67 4.59
N ARG A 217 -20.19 2.59 4.44
CA ARG A 217 -21.64 2.64 4.14
C ARG A 217 -22.49 2.83 5.38
N GLY A 218 -21.91 2.55 6.56
CA GLY A 218 -22.58 2.67 7.85
C GLY A 218 -23.38 1.42 8.28
N ASP A 219 -23.48 0.41 7.41
CA ASP A 219 -24.10 -0.90 7.68
C ASP A 219 -23.05 -2.01 7.93
N GLU A 220 -21.77 -1.71 7.72
CA GLU A 220 -20.69 -2.64 8.04
C GLU A 220 -20.51 -2.76 9.58
N PRO A 221 -20.09 -3.94 10.09
CA PRO A 221 -20.05 -4.22 11.53
C PRO A 221 -18.81 -3.63 12.22
N TYR A 222 -18.47 -2.38 11.90
CA TYR A 222 -17.29 -1.71 12.45
C TYR A 222 -17.65 -0.40 13.16
N PRO A 223 -16.90 -0.01 14.19
CA PRO A 223 -17.13 1.20 14.98
C PRO A 223 -16.61 2.44 14.26
N TRP A 224 -17.19 2.79 13.12
CA TRP A 224 -16.77 3.92 12.30
C TRP A 224 -16.72 5.25 13.08
N ILE A 225 -15.69 6.05 12.84
CA ILE A 225 -15.51 7.39 13.43
C ILE A 225 -15.67 8.46 12.35
N SER A 226 -14.69 8.56 11.44
CA SER A 226 -14.70 9.52 10.34
C SER A 226 -15.03 8.91 8.98
N GLU A 227 -14.92 7.59 8.84
CA GLU A 227 -14.92 6.84 7.59
C GLU A 227 -16.22 6.94 6.78
N THR A 228 -17.35 7.28 7.41
CA THR A 228 -18.62 7.50 6.71
C THR A 228 -18.69 8.85 5.98
N ARG A 229 -17.76 9.77 6.28
CA ARG A 229 -17.76 11.14 5.76
C ARG A 229 -16.47 11.51 5.03
N ILE A 230 -15.36 10.93 5.43
CA ILE A 230 -14.02 11.21 4.92
C ILE A 230 -13.39 9.90 4.52
N ALA A 231 -12.79 9.85 3.32
CA ALA A 231 -12.09 8.64 2.85
C ALA A 231 -10.67 8.62 3.44
N PRO A 232 -10.29 7.55 4.17
CA PRO A 232 -8.93 7.41 4.69
C PRO A 232 -7.93 7.04 3.60
N TRP A 233 -8.39 6.38 2.54
CA TRP A 233 -7.58 5.83 1.48
C TRP A 233 -7.95 6.39 0.12
N VAL A 234 -6.97 6.40 -0.79
CA VAL A 234 -7.20 6.55 -2.22
C VAL A 234 -6.60 5.34 -2.95
N ILE A 235 -7.37 4.77 -3.85
CA ILE A 235 -6.99 3.65 -4.70
C ILE A 235 -6.85 4.18 -6.12
N TYR A 236 -5.65 4.08 -6.67
CA TYR A 236 -5.35 4.43 -8.06
C TYR A 236 -5.26 3.17 -8.90
N VAL A 237 -5.97 3.15 -10.01
CA VAL A 237 -5.86 2.12 -11.04
C VAL A 237 -5.09 2.74 -12.21
N LEU A 238 -3.95 2.15 -12.54
CA LEU A 238 -2.97 2.70 -13.46
C LEU A 238 -2.64 1.71 -14.56
N ARG A 239 -2.27 2.22 -15.73
CA ARG A 239 -1.69 1.41 -16.80
C ARG A 239 -0.46 2.09 -17.41
N PRO A 240 0.40 1.34 -18.12
CA PRO A 240 1.46 1.95 -18.94
C PRO A 240 0.87 2.95 -19.95
N GLN A 241 1.46 4.15 -20.06
CA GLN A 241 1.17 5.07 -21.17
C GLN A 241 1.61 4.44 -22.48
N LYS A 242 0.81 4.68 -23.55
CA LYS A 242 1.09 4.18 -24.91
C LYS A 242 2.21 4.96 -25.59
#